data_55b8f5e9051321c13b2c92e9942c0821
#
_entry.id   55b8f5e9051321c13b2c92e9942c0821
#
_cell.length_a   1.000
_cell.length_b   1.000
_cell.length_c   1.000
_cell.angle_alpha   90.00
_cell.angle_beta   90.00
_cell.angle_gamma   90.00
#
_symmetry.space_group_name_H-M   'P 1'
#
loop_
_entity.id
_entity.type
_entity.pdbx_description
1 polymer ?
#
loop_
_entity_poly.entity_id
_entity_poly.type
_entity_poly.pdbx_seq_one_letter_code
_entity_poly.pdbx_strand_id
1 'polypeptide(L)'
;MRNTAVVAALGAAVVAPVAGHAQTTAPSTYVNAPLAAPVAPSRPHGHCGIFETCASTKIGLGKGDFMIRLSAVGVLPEDRDSKVWLDGKALPGARVKTTNQVMPELTFEYFVTDNISLDLIATSTRHEVAGEGGALGGKTDVGSAWVLPPTVTVAWHFRPHKRLNPYVGVGGTFMWFHNMNASGALGLNKLNSGFTGGPSINAGVDYQLVGNWFFNFDVKQMFVRMHAWAENDTETLKVKAHDSLDPTVVSAGIAYRF
;
A
#
# COMPACT_ATOMS: atom_id res chain seq x y z
N MET A 1 -28.89 16.40 -2.27
CA MET A 1 -29.15 14.95 -2.24
C MET A 1 -27.95 14.30 -1.59
N ARG A 2 -28.14 13.55 -0.50
CA ARG A 2 -27.06 13.07 0.36
C ARG A 2 -26.46 11.80 -0.25
N ASN A 3 -25.21 11.84 -0.68
CA ASN A 3 -24.49 10.65 -1.10
C ASN A 3 -23.96 9.94 0.14
N THR A 4 -24.58 8.83 0.47
CA THR A 4 -24.11 7.89 1.49
C THR A 4 -22.96 7.09 0.88
N ALA A 5 -21.76 7.29 1.39
CA ALA A 5 -20.62 6.43 1.10
C ALA A 5 -20.86 5.05 1.74
N VAL A 6 -20.97 4.03 0.91
CA VAL A 6 -21.01 2.64 1.37
C VAL A 6 -19.57 2.19 1.61
N VAL A 7 -19.19 2.15 2.87
CA VAL A 7 -17.96 1.46 3.30
C VAL A 7 -18.27 -0.04 3.30
N ALA A 8 -17.78 -0.77 2.31
CA ALA A 8 -17.81 -2.21 2.31
C ALA A 8 -16.75 -2.73 3.30
N ALA A 9 -17.19 -3.15 4.48
CA ALA A 9 -16.35 -3.86 5.43
C ALA A 9 -16.14 -5.29 4.93
N LEU A 10 -14.94 -5.61 4.46
CA LEU A 10 -14.47 -6.99 4.28
C LEU A 10 -14.01 -7.52 5.63
N GLY A 11 -14.93 -8.14 6.34
CA GLY A 11 -14.67 -8.87 7.57
C GLY A 11 -15.32 -10.22 7.53
N ALA A 12 -14.59 -11.25 7.12
CA ALA A 12 -14.96 -12.62 7.37
C ALA A 12 -13.72 -13.40 7.83
N ALA A 13 -13.41 -13.30 9.13
CA ALA A 13 -12.54 -14.27 9.78
C ALA A 13 -13.38 -15.49 10.13
N VAL A 14 -13.24 -16.56 9.36
CA VAL A 14 -13.79 -17.87 9.73
C VAL A 14 -12.87 -18.48 10.78
N VAL A 15 -13.30 -18.44 12.04
CA VAL A 15 -12.68 -19.20 13.12
C VAL A 15 -13.29 -20.58 13.11
N ALA A 16 -12.55 -21.59 12.67
CA ALA A 16 -12.93 -22.99 12.83
C ALA A 16 -12.74 -23.42 14.29
N PRO A 17 -13.71 -24.12 14.92
CA PRO A 17 -13.53 -24.64 16.26
C PRO A 17 -12.56 -25.83 16.25
N VAL A 18 -11.55 -25.75 17.11
CA VAL A 18 -10.66 -26.88 17.40
C VAL A 18 -11.45 -27.89 18.24
N ALA A 19 -11.72 -29.05 17.67
CA ALA A 19 -12.33 -30.15 18.41
C ALA A 19 -11.34 -30.67 19.46
N GLY A 20 -11.66 -30.44 20.73
CA GLY A 20 -10.95 -31.04 21.85
C GLY A 20 -11.16 -32.55 21.87
N HIS A 21 -10.08 -33.31 21.83
CA HIS A 21 -10.11 -34.74 22.02
C HIS A 21 -10.26 -35.02 23.54
N ALA A 22 -11.37 -35.64 23.88
CA ALA A 22 -11.55 -36.14 25.23
C ALA A 22 -10.59 -37.32 25.48
N GLN A 23 -9.72 -37.17 26.45
CA GLN A 23 -8.87 -38.26 26.93
C GLN A 23 -9.72 -39.18 27.81
N THR A 24 -9.92 -40.42 27.36
CA THR A 24 -10.46 -41.49 28.18
C THR A 24 -9.37 -41.96 29.15
N THR A 25 -9.62 -41.79 30.45
CA THR A 25 -8.76 -42.33 31.53
C THR A 25 -8.93 -43.82 31.60
N ALA A 26 -7.89 -44.59 31.24
CA ALA A 26 -7.82 -46.01 31.52
C ALA A 26 -7.40 -46.22 33.01
N PRO A 27 -7.89 -47.29 33.68
CA PRO A 27 -7.57 -47.53 35.06
C PRO A 27 -6.08 -47.85 35.24
N SER A 28 -5.44 -47.21 36.20
CA SER A 28 -4.03 -47.37 36.53
C SER A 28 -3.78 -48.67 37.27
N THR A 29 -3.12 -49.62 36.61
CA THR A 29 -2.51 -50.76 37.29
C THR A 29 -1.12 -50.31 37.79
N TYR A 30 -0.94 -50.26 39.11
CA TYR A 30 0.35 -49.98 39.74
C TYR A 30 1.32 -51.13 39.44
N VAL A 31 2.26 -50.91 38.55
CA VAL A 31 3.48 -51.73 38.42
C VAL A 31 4.65 -50.92 38.91
N ASN A 32 5.26 -51.38 40.02
CA ASN A 32 6.46 -50.79 40.61
C ASN A 32 7.71 -51.07 39.74
N ALA A 33 7.71 -50.55 38.51
CA ALA A 33 8.91 -50.50 37.70
C ALA A 33 9.35 -48.98 37.65
N PRO A 34 10.64 -48.66 37.78
CA PRO A 34 11.07 -47.31 37.54
C PRO A 34 10.75 -46.93 36.10
N LEU A 35 9.75 -46.07 35.93
CA LEU A 35 9.47 -45.48 34.64
C LEU A 35 10.71 -44.77 34.13
N ALA A 36 11.41 -45.37 33.18
CA ALA A 36 12.37 -44.65 32.41
C ALA A 36 11.65 -43.42 31.85
N ALA A 37 12.13 -42.23 32.19
CA ALA A 37 11.58 -41.01 31.66
C ALA A 37 11.46 -41.18 30.13
N PRO A 38 10.30 -40.84 29.54
CA PRO A 38 10.15 -40.93 28.11
C PRO A 38 11.28 -40.11 27.46
N VAL A 39 12.19 -40.79 26.76
CA VAL A 39 13.21 -40.14 25.96
C VAL A 39 12.42 -39.31 24.95
N ALA A 40 12.41 -38.00 25.14
CA ALA A 40 11.84 -37.11 24.17
C ALA A 40 12.45 -37.47 22.82
N PRO A 41 11.67 -37.75 21.77
CA PRO A 41 12.23 -38.09 20.48
C PRO A 41 13.24 -36.99 20.11
N SER A 42 14.49 -37.38 19.93
CA SER A 42 15.52 -36.48 19.40
C SER A 42 15.02 -36.03 18.06
N ARG A 43 14.53 -34.80 17.99
CA ARG A 43 14.16 -34.21 16.70
C ARG A 43 15.42 -34.21 15.86
N PRO A 44 15.41 -34.82 14.67
CA PRO A 44 16.55 -34.68 13.77
C PRO A 44 16.82 -33.17 13.67
N HIS A 45 18.09 -32.76 13.59
CA HIS A 45 18.53 -31.41 13.31
C HIS A 45 18.08 -31.02 11.88
N GLY A 46 16.78 -31.00 11.65
CA GLY A 46 16.16 -30.57 10.40
C GLY A 46 16.22 -29.05 10.34
N HIS A 47 16.62 -28.54 9.22
CA HIS A 47 16.49 -27.12 8.93
C HIS A 47 15.00 -26.73 9.11
N CYS A 48 14.78 -25.64 9.86
CA CYS A 48 13.44 -25.08 10.02
C CYS A 48 12.86 -24.73 8.65
N GLY A 49 11.72 -25.30 8.33
CA GLY A 49 11.03 -25.00 7.07
C GLY A 49 10.64 -23.52 6.98
N ILE A 50 10.54 -22.99 5.77
CA ILE A 50 10.21 -21.58 5.53
C ILE A 50 8.80 -21.21 6.01
N PHE A 51 7.93 -22.20 6.25
CA PHE A 51 6.58 -22.03 6.79
C PHE A 51 6.45 -22.58 8.22
N GLU A 52 7.55 -22.62 8.97
CA GLU A 52 7.57 -23.13 10.33
C GLU A 52 8.13 -22.10 11.30
N THR A 53 7.57 -22.06 12.51
CA THR A 53 8.13 -21.31 13.64
C THR A 53 8.87 -22.28 14.55
N CYS A 54 10.18 -22.23 14.53
CA CYS A 54 11.04 -23.07 15.38
C CYS A 54 11.50 -22.32 16.62
N ALA A 55 12.11 -23.03 17.56
CA ALA A 55 12.66 -22.41 18.77
C ALA A 55 13.76 -21.36 18.47
N SER A 56 14.46 -21.50 17.34
CA SER A 56 15.48 -20.57 16.84
C SER A 56 14.90 -19.40 16.02
N THR A 57 13.60 -19.38 15.75
CA THR A 57 13.00 -18.30 14.96
C THR A 57 13.04 -16.99 15.74
N LYS A 58 13.65 -15.96 15.16
CA LYS A 58 13.64 -14.61 15.72
C LYS A 58 12.20 -14.08 15.74
N ILE A 59 11.72 -13.66 16.88
CA ILE A 59 10.42 -13.03 17.05
C ILE A 59 10.55 -11.52 16.86
N GLY A 60 9.64 -10.95 16.07
CA GLY A 60 9.62 -9.53 15.73
C GLY A 60 10.70 -9.15 14.71
N LEU A 61 10.99 -7.88 14.64
CA LEU A 61 11.91 -7.22 13.73
C LEU A 61 13.00 -6.51 14.51
N GLY A 62 14.07 -6.08 13.88
CA GLY A 62 15.12 -5.32 14.53
C GLY A 62 16.28 -5.01 13.60
N LYS A 63 17.29 -4.33 14.11
CA LYS A 63 18.45 -3.86 13.36
C LYS A 63 19.03 -4.94 12.45
N GLY A 64 19.25 -4.57 11.18
CA GLY A 64 19.82 -5.42 10.15
C GLY A 64 18.82 -6.30 9.42
N ASP A 65 17.56 -6.37 9.86
CA ASP A 65 16.53 -7.10 9.13
C ASP A 65 16.22 -6.38 7.81
N PHE A 66 16.08 -7.18 6.75
CA PHE A 66 15.63 -6.73 5.44
C PHE A 66 14.33 -7.45 5.09
N MET A 67 13.32 -6.71 4.69
CA MET A 67 12.03 -7.25 4.32
C MET A 67 11.69 -6.90 2.87
N ILE A 68 11.08 -7.86 2.19
CA ILE A 68 10.42 -7.64 0.90
C ILE A 68 8.94 -7.90 1.13
N ARG A 69 8.11 -6.91 0.77
CA ARG A 69 6.67 -6.94 0.95
C ARG A 69 5.98 -6.85 -0.40
N LEU A 70 5.01 -7.73 -0.64
CA LEU A 70 4.08 -7.67 -1.76
C LEU A 70 2.68 -7.39 -1.22
N SER A 71 2.10 -6.28 -1.64
CA SER A 71 0.80 -5.79 -1.16
C SER A 71 -0.17 -5.58 -2.30
N ALA A 72 -1.46 -5.68 -2.00
CA ALA A 72 -2.50 -5.03 -2.79
C ALA A 72 -2.69 -3.61 -2.25
N VAL A 73 -2.58 -2.63 -3.11
CA VAL A 73 -2.70 -1.21 -2.77
C VAL A 73 -3.91 -0.59 -3.44
N GLY A 74 -4.73 0.11 -2.67
CA GLY A 74 -5.79 0.98 -3.15
C GLY A 74 -5.36 2.43 -3.08
N VAL A 75 -5.39 3.13 -4.20
CA VAL A 75 -5.10 4.56 -4.30
C VAL A 75 -6.42 5.32 -4.48
N LEU A 76 -6.68 6.24 -3.59
CA LEU A 76 -7.91 7.03 -3.51
C LEU A 76 -7.53 8.52 -3.64
N PRO A 77 -7.49 9.08 -4.87
CA PRO A 77 -7.24 10.50 -5.08
C PRO A 77 -8.36 11.34 -4.48
N GLU A 78 -8.02 12.45 -3.86
CA GLU A 78 -9.02 13.36 -3.27
C GLU A 78 -9.43 14.49 -4.23
N ASP A 79 -8.61 14.80 -5.26
CA ASP A 79 -8.85 15.81 -6.31
C ASP A 79 -9.36 17.15 -5.72
N ARG A 80 -8.60 17.71 -4.77
CA ARG A 80 -8.94 18.98 -4.11
C ARG A 80 -8.39 20.16 -4.88
N ASP A 81 -9.03 21.30 -4.76
CA ASP A 81 -8.57 22.60 -5.31
C ASP A 81 -8.24 22.56 -6.82
N SER A 82 -8.98 21.77 -7.56
CA SER A 82 -8.81 21.63 -9.01
C SER A 82 -9.14 22.94 -9.72
N LYS A 83 -8.20 23.41 -10.56
CA LYS A 83 -8.36 24.61 -11.40
C LYS A 83 -7.97 24.28 -12.83
N VAL A 84 -8.82 24.68 -13.76
CA VAL A 84 -8.61 24.45 -15.19
C VAL A 84 -8.58 25.79 -15.93
N TRP A 85 -7.65 25.92 -16.87
CA TRP A 85 -7.50 27.08 -17.75
C TRP A 85 -7.51 26.64 -19.20
N LEU A 86 -8.20 27.40 -20.04
CA LEU A 86 -8.21 27.26 -21.50
C LEU A 86 -7.60 28.53 -22.11
N ASP A 87 -6.51 28.39 -22.83
CA ASP A 87 -5.75 29.50 -23.45
C ASP A 87 -5.46 30.64 -22.47
N GLY A 88 -5.10 30.29 -21.26
CA GLY A 88 -4.78 31.25 -20.18
C GLY A 88 -6.01 31.85 -19.47
N LYS A 89 -7.23 31.53 -19.90
CA LYS A 89 -8.46 31.96 -19.22
C LYS A 89 -8.96 30.88 -18.27
N ALA A 90 -9.18 31.24 -17.02
CA ALA A 90 -9.74 30.31 -16.04
C ALA A 90 -11.17 29.88 -16.46
N LEU A 91 -11.46 28.58 -16.33
CA LEU A 91 -12.78 27.99 -16.53
C LEU A 91 -13.47 27.79 -15.17
N PRO A 92 -14.34 28.71 -14.74
CA PRO A 92 -15.02 28.56 -13.45
C PRO A 92 -15.87 27.31 -13.39
N GLY A 93 -15.77 26.55 -12.29
CA GLY A 93 -16.55 25.34 -12.06
C GLY A 93 -16.09 24.10 -12.80
N ALA A 94 -15.03 24.18 -13.65
CA ALA A 94 -14.39 23.02 -14.24
C ALA A 94 -13.43 22.38 -13.23
N ARG A 95 -13.45 21.04 -13.14
CA ARG A 95 -12.64 20.24 -12.22
C ARG A 95 -11.97 19.07 -12.94
N VAL A 96 -10.85 18.63 -12.41
CA VAL A 96 -10.22 17.36 -12.80
C VAL A 96 -10.78 16.26 -11.92
N LYS A 97 -11.00 15.08 -12.49
CA LYS A 97 -11.42 13.88 -11.78
C LYS A 97 -10.51 12.72 -12.13
N THR A 98 -9.93 12.11 -11.10
CA THR A 98 -9.01 10.97 -11.24
C THR A 98 -9.69 9.70 -10.70
N THR A 99 -9.46 8.57 -11.33
CA THR A 99 -10.08 7.30 -10.93
C THR A 99 -9.33 6.64 -9.77
N ASN A 100 -10.09 6.01 -8.87
CA ASN A 100 -9.53 5.11 -7.87
C ASN A 100 -8.93 3.88 -8.56
N GLN A 101 -7.82 3.39 -8.05
CA GLN A 101 -7.13 2.24 -8.62
C GLN A 101 -6.72 1.25 -7.53
N VAL A 102 -6.73 -0.03 -7.89
CA VAL A 102 -6.21 -1.11 -7.05
C VAL A 102 -5.15 -1.85 -7.85
N MET A 103 -3.98 -2.09 -7.25
CA MET A 103 -2.86 -2.71 -7.94
C MET A 103 -1.88 -3.37 -6.98
N PRO A 104 -0.93 -4.19 -7.51
CA PRO A 104 0.17 -4.71 -6.71
C PRO A 104 1.21 -3.62 -6.40
N GLU A 105 1.76 -3.68 -5.21
CA GLU A 105 2.84 -2.84 -4.72
C GLU A 105 3.97 -3.70 -4.17
N LEU A 106 5.20 -3.37 -4.52
CA LEU A 106 6.40 -3.96 -3.96
C LEU A 106 7.08 -2.95 -3.05
N THR A 107 7.35 -3.35 -1.80
CA THR A 107 8.08 -2.53 -0.82
C THR A 107 9.32 -3.26 -0.36
N PHE A 108 10.42 -2.53 -0.30
CA PHE A 108 11.67 -2.93 0.31
C PHE A 108 11.85 -2.15 1.61
N GLU A 109 12.02 -2.86 2.72
CA GLU A 109 12.19 -2.28 4.03
C GLU A 109 13.47 -2.76 4.68
N TYR A 110 14.26 -1.83 5.21
CA TYR A 110 15.50 -2.13 5.92
C TYR A 110 15.53 -1.49 7.31
N PHE A 111 15.77 -2.30 8.33
CA PHE A 111 15.88 -1.85 9.72
C PHE A 111 17.28 -1.32 10.02
N VAL A 112 17.43 0.00 10.03
CA VAL A 112 18.69 0.69 10.36
C VAL A 112 19.01 0.55 11.83
N THR A 113 17.99 0.60 12.68
CA THR A 113 18.05 0.32 14.12
C THR A 113 16.90 -0.63 14.48
N ASP A 114 16.80 -1.02 15.74
CA ASP A 114 15.67 -1.85 16.18
C ASP A 114 14.31 -1.17 15.95
N ASN A 115 14.26 0.15 16.09
CA ASN A 115 13.02 0.92 16.03
C ASN A 115 12.87 1.77 14.76
N ILE A 116 13.91 1.90 13.93
CA ILE A 116 13.86 2.75 12.74
C ILE A 116 14.10 1.90 11.51
N SER A 117 13.14 1.92 10.58
CA SER A 117 13.28 1.37 9.24
C SER A 117 13.31 2.45 8.16
N LEU A 118 13.85 2.07 7.01
CA LEU A 118 13.80 2.80 5.76
C LEU A 118 13.03 1.97 4.76
N ASP A 119 11.93 2.51 4.24
CA ASP A 119 11.07 1.87 3.25
C ASP A 119 11.25 2.53 1.89
N LEU A 120 11.35 1.70 0.86
CA LEU A 120 11.28 2.10 -0.53
C LEU A 120 10.11 1.39 -1.21
N ILE A 121 9.15 2.15 -1.69
CA ILE A 121 8.00 1.65 -2.42
C ILE A 121 8.26 1.76 -3.91
N ALA A 122 8.01 0.66 -4.63
CA ALA A 122 7.99 0.59 -6.08
C ALA A 122 6.62 0.07 -6.54
N THR A 123 5.86 0.93 -7.19
CA THR A 123 4.58 0.58 -7.80
C THR A 123 4.39 1.38 -9.08
N SER A 124 3.57 0.89 -9.99
CA SER A 124 3.22 1.62 -11.22
C SER A 124 1.71 1.57 -11.39
N THR A 125 1.11 2.75 -11.58
CA THR A 125 -0.33 2.93 -11.58
C THR A 125 -0.78 3.55 -12.89
N ARG A 126 -1.91 3.07 -13.46
CA ARG A 126 -2.54 3.71 -14.60
C ARG A 126 -3.80 4.42 -14.15
N HIS A 127 -3.87 5.72 -14.38
CA HIS A 127 -5.02 6.54 -14.04
C HIS A 127 -5.68 7.09 -15.31
N GLU A 128 -7.00 7.10 -15.31
CA GLU A 128 -7.81 7.82 -16.29
C GLU A 128 -8.15 9.19 -15.70
N VAL A 129 -8.01 10.22 -16.52
CA VAL A 129 -8.23 11.61 -16.12
C VAL A 129 -9.38 12.15 -16.94
N ALA A 130 -10.37 12.71 -16.25
CA ALA A 130 -11.52 13.37 -16.87
C ALA A 130 -11.67 14.80 -16.36
N GLY A 131 -12.17 15.67 -17.22
CA GLY A 131 -12.66 16.99 -16.83
C GLY A 131 -14.15 16.95 -16.58
N GLU A 132 -14.64 17.63 -15.53
CA GLU A 132 -16.06 17.71 -15.20
C GLU A 132 -16.49 19.15 -14.89
N GLY A 133 -17.73 19.47 -15.24
CA GLY A 133 -18.43 20.70 -14.81
C GLY A 133 -18.04 21.97 -15.55
N GLY A 134 -18.61 23.11 -15.13
CA GLY A 134 -18.39 24.39 -15.77
C GLY A 134 -18.75 24.39 -17.26
N ALA A 135 -17.92 25.00 -18.09
CA ALA A 135 -18.10 25.06 -19.53
C ALA A 135 -17.95 23.70 -20.24
N LEU A 136 -17.46 22.66 -19.56
CA LEU A 136 -17.35 21.31 -20.08
C LEU A 136 -18.69 20.54 -20.06
N GLY A 137 -19.67 21.04 -19.32
CA GLY A 137 -21.07 20.55 -19.27
C GLY A 137 -21.28 19.18 -18.64
N GLY A 138 -20.33 18.25 -18.77
CA GLY A 138 -20.39 16.88 -18.26
C GLY A 138 -18.99 16.30 -18.09
N LYS A 139 -18.93 14.99 -17.88
CA LYS A 139 -17.64 14.26 -17.81
C LYS A 139 -17.06 14.13 -19.21
N THR A 140 -15.91 14.74 -19.43
CA THR A 140 -15.15 14.67 -20.68
C THR A 140 -13.85 13.92 -20.40
N ASP A 141 -13.62 12.82 -21.13
CA ASP A 141 -12.36 12.07 -21.05
C ASP A 141 -11.23 12.92 -21.62
N VAL A 142 -10.19 13.17 -20.82
CA VAL A 142 -9.00 13.92 -21.23
C VAL A 142 -7.89 12.97 -21.67
N GLY A 143 -7.83 11.80 -21.06
CA GLY A 143 -6.83 10.79 -21.39
C GLY A 143 -6.42 9.91 -20.24
N SER A 144 -5.33 9.19 -20.41
CA SER A 144 -4.77 8.33 -19.38
C SER A 144 -3.26 8.53 -19.25
N ALA A 145 -2.77 8.30 -18.03
CA ALA A 145 -1.36 8.37 -17.71
C ALA A 145 -0.94 7.19 -16.85
N TRP A 146 0.26 6.67 -17.08
CA TRP A 146 0.93 5.80 -16.15
C TRP A 146 1.74 6.64 -15.18
N VAL A 147 1.63 6.34 -13.91
CA VAL A 147 2.32 7.04 -12.83
C VAL A 147 3.20 6.05 -12.09
N LEU A 148 4.46 6.38 -11.93
CA LEU A 148 5.39 5.68 -11.05
C LEU A 148 5.66 6.61 -9.86
N PRO A 149 5.07 6.38 -8.67
CA PRO A 149 5.28 7.17 -7.48
C PRO A 149 6.28 6.52 -6.51
N PRO A 150 7.60 6.49 -6.80
CA PRO A 150 8.55 6.02 -5.80
C PRO A 150 8.40 6.86 -4.53
N THR A 151 8.26 6.16 -3.41
CA THR A 151 8.11 6.78 -2.09
C THR A 151 9.18 6.23 -1.17
N VAL A 152 9.92 7.12 -0.54
CA VAL A 152 10.90 6.79 0.50
C VAL A 152 10.34 7.24 1.84
N THR A 153 10.28 6.34 2.80
CA THR A 153 9.73 6.60 4.14
C THR A 153 10.73 6.18 5.21
N VAL A 154 10.84 6.98 6.25
CA VAL A 154 11.48 6.61 7.51
C VAL A 154 10.36 6.31 8.50
N ALA A 155 10.33 5.09 9.03
CA ALA A 155 9.30 4.67 9.96
C ALA A 155 9.87 4.38 11.36
N TRP A 156 9.09 4.70 12.38
CA TRP A 156 9.36 4.38 13.77
C TRP A 156 8.45 3.25 14.22
N HIS A 157 9.07 2.14 14.65
CA HIS A 157 8.42 0.94 15.13
C HIS A 157 8.34 0.95 16.65
N PHE A 158 7.13 0.80 17.20
CA PHE A 158 6.89 0.89 18.65
C PHE A 158 7.21 -0.40 19.40
N ARG A 159 7.09 -1.55 18.73
CA ARG A 159 7.23 -2.87 19.36
C ARG A 159 8.04 -3.84 18.50
N PRO A 160 9.29 -3.50 18.12
CA PRO A 160 10.04 -4.24 17.11
C PRO A 160 10.24 -5.72 17.46
N HIS A 161 10.52 -6.05 18.72
CA HIS A 161 10.78 -7.43 19.16
C HIS A 161 9.51 -8.21 19.55
N LYS A 162 8.35 -7.80 19.02
CA LYS A 162 7.07 -8.48 19.24
C LYS A 162 6.46 -8.91 17.91
N ARG A 163 5.56 -9.92 17.97
CA ARG A 163 4.84 -10.37 16.78
C ARG A 163 3.98 -9.27 16.17
N LEU A 164 3.36 -8.44 17.02
CA LEU A 164 2.57 -7.29 16.60
C LEU A 164 3.41 -6.03 16.79
N ASN A 165 3.74 -5.37 15.71
CA ASN A 165 4.61 -4.21 15.66
C ASN A 165 3.95 -3.06 14.91
N PRO A 166 3.21 -2.17 15.59
CA PRO A 166 2.69 -0.97 14.98
C PRO A 166 3.82 0.02 14.71
N TYR A 167 3.65 0.83 13.65
CA TYR A 167 4.61 1.87 13.28
C TYR A 167 3.92 3.12 12.74
N VAL A 168 4.66 4.21 12.73
CA VAL A 168 4.33 5.46 12.06
C VAL A 168 5.54 5.94 11.28
N GLY A 169 5.31 6.58 10.15
CA GLY A 169 6.40 7.02 9.30
C GLY A 169 6.14 8.38 8.65
N VAL A 170 7.22 8.98 8.22
CA VAL A 170 7.23 10.20 7.41
C VAL A 170 8.14 9.99 6.22
N GLY A 171 7.77 10.56 5.08
CA GLY A 171 8.51 10.30 3.86
C GLY A 171 8.30 11.35 2.78
N GLY A 172 8.85 11.06 1.61
CA GLY A 172 8.68 11.83 0.40
C GLY A 172 8.28 10.93 -0.75
N THR A 173 7.29 11.39 -1.50
CA THR A 173 6.82 10.75 -2.73
C THR A 173 7.25 11.59 -3.91
N PHE A 174 7.76 10.94 -4.95
CA PHE A 174 8.09 11.55 -6.23
C PHE A 174 7.21 10.91 -7.29
N MET A 175 6.53 11.70 -8.12
CA MET A 175 5.67 11.18 -9.18
C MET A 175 6.34 11.35 -10.53
N TRP A 176 6.51 10.24 -11.23
CA TRP A 176 7.00 10.20 -12.59
C TRP A 176 5.89 9.73 -13.51
N PHE A 177 5.48 10.60 -14.42
CA PHE A 177 4.46 10.31 -15.41
C PHE A 177 5.10 9.80 -16.71
N HIS A 178 4.57 8.71 -17.26
CA HIS A 178 5.01 8.14 -18.52
C HIS A 178 3.83 7.56 -19.29
N ASN A 179 4.00 7.29 -20.60
CA ASN A 179 2.94 6.77 -21.46
C ASN A 179 1.62 7.54 -21.32
N MET A 180 1.72 8.87 -21.38
CA MET A 180 0.54 9.72 -21.35
C MET A 180 -0.13 9.72 -22.72
N ASN A 181 -1.42 9.36 -22.74
CA ASN A 181 -2.22 9.29 -23.96
C ASN A 181 -3.39 10.26 -23.83
N ALA A 182 -3.46 11.23 -24.72
CA ALA A 182 -4.63 12.09 -24.84
C ALA A 182 -5.77 11.33 -25.50
N SER A 183 -7.01 11.54 -25.05
CA SER A 183 -8.20 10.88 -25.63
C SER A 183 -8.58 11.44 -27.00
N GLY A 184 -7.97 12.54 -27.43
CA GLY A 184 -8.38 13.29 -28.63
C GLY A 184 -9.66 14.11 -28.44
N ALA A 185 -10.29 14.05 -27.27
CA ALA A 185 -11.43 14.90 -26.95
C ALA A 185 -11.03 16.38 -27.01
N LEU A 186 -11.92 17.21 -27.48
CA LEU A 186 -11.67 18.66 -27.70
C LEU A 186 -10.52 18.96 -28.67
N GLY A 187 -10.07 17.98 -29.49
CA GLY A 187 -8.94 18.15 -30.39
C GLY A 187 -7.57 18.22 -29.72
N LEU A 188 -7.48 17.80 -28.47
CA LEU A 188 -6.23 17.74 -27.69
C LEU A 188 -5.56 16.39 -27.93
N ASN A 189 -4.38 16.40 -28.55
CA ASN A 189 -3.67 15.18 -28.96
C ASN A 189 -2.38 14.93 -28.15
N LYS A 190 -1.90 15.94 -27.42
CA LYS A 190 -0.71 15.86 -26.57
C LYS A 190 -1.11 16.11 -25.12
N LEU A 191 -0.76 15.19 -24.23
CA LEU A 191 -0.93 15.32 -22.79
C LEU A 191 0.45 15.27 -22.12
N ASN A 192 0.76 16.24 -21.30
CA ASN A 192 2.02 16.35 -20.60
C ASN A 192 1.78 16.66 -19.12
N SER A 193 2.71 16.25 -18.28
CA SER A 193 2.75 16.60 -16.86
C SER A 193 4.17 16.87 -16.42
N GLY A 194 4.33 17.83 -15.49
CA GLY A 194 5.61 18.10 -14.86
C GLY A 194 5.98 17.02 -13.83
N PHE A 195 7.28 16.95 -13.51
CA PHE A 195 7.74 16.22 -12.33
C PHE A 195 7.12 16.86 -11.09
N THR A 196 6.57 16.01 -10.25
CA THR A 196 5.96 16.47 -9.00
C THR A 196 6.34 15.56 -7.85
N GLY A 197 6.31 16.10 -6.65
CA GLY A 197 6.58 15.36 -5.44
C GLY A 197 6.02 16.09 -4.23
N GLY A 198 6.00 15.41 -3.11
CA GLY A 198 5.50 15.97 -1.88
C GLY A 198 5.77 15.08 -0.68
N PRO A 199 5.55 15.61 0.54
CA PRO A 199 5.68 14.84 1.75
C PRO A 199 4.58 13.79 1.85
N SER A 200 4.87 12.74 2.61
CA SER A 200 3.92 11.70 2.96
C SER A 200 4.04 11.34 4.44
N ILE A 201 2.93 10.91 5.01
CA ILE A 201 2.87 10.33 6.35
C ILE A 201 2.17 8.98 6.25
N ASN A 202 2.56 8.04 7.08
CA ASN A 202 1.89 6.74 7.13
C ASN A 202 1.81 6.19 8.55
N ALA A 203 0.89 5.26 8.73
CA ALA A 203 0.77 4.44 9.91
C ALA A 203 0.37 3.03 9.50
N GLY A 204 0.99 2.06 10.14
CA GLY A 204 0.72 0.67 9.80
C GLY A 204 1.06 -0.29 10.92
N VAL A 205 0.93 -1.56 10.61
CA VAL A 205 1.20 -2.65 11.53
C VAL A 205 1.79 -3.84 10.79
N ASP A 206 2.87 -4.39 11.35
CA ASP A 206 3.43 -5.68 10.96
C ASP A 206 3.01 -6.73 11.97
N TYR A 207 2.54 -7.86 11.47
CA TYR A 207 2.19 -9.00 12.29
C TYR A 207 2.91 -10.26 11.82
N GLN A 208 3.81 -10.80 12.66
CA GLN A 208 4.52 -12.03 12.35
C GLN A 208 3.57 -13.23 12.40
N LEU A 209 3.34 -13.84 11.24
CA LEU A 209 2.47 -15.00 11.07
C LEU A 209 3.18 -16.28 11.53
N VAL A 210 4.18 -16.69 10.75
CA VAL A 210 4.92 -17.94 10.96
C VAL A 210 6.35 -17.78 10.41
N GLY A 211 7.33 -18.26 11.15
CA GLY A 211 8.73 -18.17 10.70
C GLY A 211 9.13 -16.71 10.43
N ASN A 212 9.58 -16.45 9.22
CA ASN A 212 9.96 -15.13 8.73
C ASN A 212 8.87 -14.42 7.92
N TRP A 213 7.66 -14.95 7.91
CA TRP A 213 6.52 -14.37 7.20
C TRP A 213 5.75 -13.40 8.08
N PHE A 214 5.42 -12.25 7.50
CA PHE A 214 4.67 -11.19 8.14
C PHE A 214 3.46 -10.80 7.29
N PHE A 215 2.37 -10.46 7.94
CA PHE A 215 1.27 -9.70 7.38
C PHE A 215 1.52 -8.22 7.68
N ASN A 216 1.26 -7.37 6.70
CA ASN A 216 1.34 -5.92 6.87
C ASN A 216 0.03 -5.26 6.43
N PHE A 217 -0.35 -4.23 7.16
CA PHE A 217 -1.39 -3.29 6.80
C PHE A 217 -0.86 -1.87 6.99
N ASP A 218 -1.01 -1.01 5.98
CA ASP A 218 -0.51 0.37 6.00
C ASP A 218 -1.56 1.33 5.42
N VAL A 219 -1.68 2.49 6.02
CA VAL A 219 -2.45 3.63 5.51
C VAL A 219 -1.50 4.80 5.38
N LYS A 220 -1.42 5.37 4.18
CA LYS A 220 -0.53 6.47 3.84
C LYS A 220 -1.32 7.63 3.26
N GLN A 221 -1.02 8.83 3.75
CA GLN A 221 -1.49 10.08 3.16
C GLN A 221 -0.31 10.75 2.45
N MET A 222 -0.49 11.04 1.19
CA MET A 222 0.49 11.79 0.39
C MET A 222 -0.06 13.19 0.15
N PHE A 223 0.83 14.19 0.14
CA PHE A 223 0.48 15.59 -0.13
C PHE A 223 1.18 16.02 -1.42
N VAL A 224 0.50 15.81 -2.54
CA VAL A 224 1.10 15.96 -3.87
C VAL A 224 0.24 16.84 -4.76
N ARG A 225 0.87 17.85 -5.35
CA ARG A 225 0.23 18.77 -6.31
C ARG A 225 0.66 18.42 -7.73
N MET A 226 -0.32 18.21 -8.59
CA MET A 226 -0.09 17.91 -10.00
C MET A 226 -0.27 19.18 -10.86
N HIS A 227 0.62 19.32 -11.84
CA HIS A 227 0.52 20.29 -12.91
C HIS A 227 0.53 19.55 -14.24
N ALA A 228 -0.59 19.55 -14.92
CA ALA A 228 -0.74 18.91 -16.23
C ALA A 228 -1.15 19.93 -17.28
N TRP A 229 -0.77 19.69 -18.53
CA TRP A 229 -1.24 20.46 -19.66
C TRP A 229 -1.48 19.56 -20.87
N ALA A 230 -2.50 19.90 -21.64
CA ALA A 230 -2.82 19.25 -22.89
C ALA A 230 -2.83 20.28 -24.02
N GLU A 231 -2.37 19.87 -25.19
CA GLU A 231 -2.20 20.74 -26.36
C GLU A 231 -2.73 20.03 -27.62
N ASN A 232 -3.19 20.82 -28.61
CA ASN A 232 -3.44 20.29 -29.94
C ASN A 232 -2.13 20.21 -30.74
N ASP A 233 -2.15 19.54 -31.89
CA ASP A 233 -0.97 19.34 -32.76
C ASP A 233 -0.34 20.65 -33.23
N THR A 234 -1.15 21.68 -33.41
CA THR A 234 -0.72 23.01 -33.88
C THR A 234 -0.34 23.96 -32.76
N GLU A 235 -0.44 23.51 -31.48
CA GLU A 235 -0.15 24.30 -30.28
C GLU A 235 -0.98 25.60 -30.16
N THR A 236 -2.07 25.68 -30.90
CA THR A 236 -2.97 26.85 -30.87
C THR A 236 -4.02 26.75 -29.78
N LEU A 237 -4.27 25.57 -29.22
CA LEU A 237 -5.19 25.32 -28.11
C LEU A 237 -4.41 24.67 -26.96
N LYS A 238 -4.41 25.32 -25.78
CA LYS A 238 -3.72 24.84 -24.59
C LYS A 238 -4.62 24.81 -23.38
N VAL A 239 -4.81 23.64 -22.81
CA VAL A 239 -5.51 23.43 -21.53
C VAL A 239 -4.46 23.18 -20.45
N LYS A 240 -4.51 23.94 -19.37
CA LYS A 240 -3.70 23.73 -18.17
C LYS A 240 -4.60 23.33 -17.02
N ALA A 241 -4.16 22.38 -16.21
CA ALA A 241 -4.82 21.96 -15.00
C ALA A 241 -3.84 21.93 -13.83
N HIS A 242 -4.25 22.51 -12.73
CA HIS A 242 -3.58 22.36 -11.44
C HIS A 242 -4.55 21.62 -10.52
N ASP A 243 -4.05 20.59 -9.86
CA ASP A 243 -4.86 19.76 -8.98
C ASP A 243 -4.03 19.30 -7.78
N SER A 244 -4.64 19.31 -6.60
CA SER A 244 -4.10 18.68 -5.39
C SER A 244 -4.64 17.27 -5.32
N LEU A 245 -3.86 16.30 -5.81
CA LEU A 245 -4.25 14.90 -5.82
C LEU A 245 -4.40 14.33 -4.40
N ASP A 246 -3.53 14.74 -3.49
CA ASP A 246 -3.48 14.38 -2.07
C ASP A 246 -4.04 12.97 -1.77
N PRO A 247 -3.54 11.90 -2.44
CA PRO A 247 -4.17 10.60 -2.39
C PRO A 247 -4.01 9.95 -1.01
N THR A 248 -5.11 9.37 -0.54
CA THR A 248 -5.07 8.37 0.53
C THR A 248 -4.78 7.01 -0.08
N VAL A 249 -3.76 6.33 0.43
CA VAL A 249 -3.32 5.02 -0.02
C VAL A 249 -3.49 4.02 1.10
N VAL A 250 -4.19 2.92 0.83
CA VAL A 250 -4.40 1.83 1.77
C VAL A 250 -3.81 0.57 1.18
N SER A 251 -2.94 -0.11 1.91
CA SER A 251 -2.33 -1.35 1.46
C SER A 251 -2.42 -2.48 2.47
N ALA A 252 -2.52 -3.69 1.96
CA ALA A 252 -2.45 -4.91 2.75
C ALA A 252 -1.64 -5.96 1.99
N GLY A 253 -0.73 -6.64 2.67
CA GLY A 253 0.19 -7.56 2.00
C GLY A 253 0.90 -8.53 2.91
N ILE A 254 1.72 -9.34 2.27
CA ILE A 254 2.59 -10.33 2.90
C ILE A 254 4.04 -9.90 2.69
N ALA A 255 4.83 -10.01 3.75
CA ALA A 255 6.25 -9.72 3.72
C ALA A 255 7.06 -10.93 4.16
N TYR A 256 8.27 -11.02 3.65
CA TYR A 256 9.26 -11.99 4.08
C TYR A 256 10.51 -11.27 4.57
N ARG A 257 10.98 -11.67 5.76
CA ARG A 257 12.21 -11.17 6.38
C ARG A 257 13.38 -12.08 6.04
N PHE A 258 14.47 -11.48 5.59
CA PHE A 258 15.75 -12.12 5.27
C PHE A 258 16.77 -11.95 6.39
#